data_b08c20714a703470982e811f4dcd1410
#
_entry.id   b08c20714a703470982e811f4dcd1410
#
_cell.length_a   1.000
_cell.length_b   1.000
_cell.length_c   1.000
_cell.angle_alpha   90.00
_cell.angle_beta   90.00
_cell.angle_gamma   90.00
#
_symmetry.space_group_name_H-M   'P 1'
#
loop_
_entity.id
_entity.type
_entity.pdbx_description
1 polymer ?
#
loop_
_entity_poly.entity_id
_entity_poly.type
_entity_poly.pdbx_seq_one_letter_code
_entity_poly.pdbx_strand_id
1 'polypeptide(L)'
;YKNYNNEPTKYSLNAKSVRIEKLRVQDLEADGSIYKYSNDSFNSHIEIYPKGYIKYQLNADEKNSIKFVKLILNNINLPETYKKLSNFIISILEEDTFFVSKIKLDRELLTINYFDLTKNELNFNLKGTYNLKSNNLDIIVKLNNKENFIELKITENINNPYVQILSNDNSINYNFFINDIEKIFEGGIDNILKNLMANE
;
A
#
# COMPACT_ATOMS: atom_id res chain seq x y z
N TYR A 1 15.07 25.03 33.13
CA TYR A 1 14.51 23.78 32.55
C TYR A 1 13.12 23.57 33.14
N LYS A 2 12.04 23.95 32.42
CA LYS A 2 10.67 23.59 32.82
C LYS A 2 10.45 22.15 32.36
N ASN A 3 10.35 21.22 33.31
CA ASN A 3 9.80 19.89 33.07
C ASN A 3 8.35 20.08 32.63
N TYR A 4 8.10 19.96 31.34
CA TYR A 4 6.75 19.77 30.88
C TYR A 4 6.32 18.36 31.28
N ASN A 5 5.19 18.24 31.95
CA ASN A 5 4.53 16.96 32.15
C ASN A 5 4.20 16.41 30.75
N ASN A 6 5.04 15.51 30.25
CA ASN A 6 4.94 14.90 28.93
C ASN A 6 3.89 13.76 28.91
N GLU A 7 2.79 13.93 29.61
CA GLU A 7 1.69 12.98 29.48
C GLU A 7 1.00 13.23 28.13
N PRO A 8 0.93 12.19 27.28
CA PRO A 8 0.25 12.32 26.00
C PRO A 8 -1.24 12.54 26.19
N THR A 9 -1.83 13.40 25.39
CA THR A 9 -3.27 13.47 25.24
C THR A 9 -3.75 12.25 24.47
N LYS A 10 -4.50 11.36 25.14
CA LYS A 10 -5.11 10.20 24.50
C LYS A 10 -6.42 10.59 23.82
N TYR A 11 -6.71 9.97 22.69
CA TYR A 11 -7.96 10.13 21.99
C TYR A 11 -8.44 8.79 21.43
N SER A 12 -9.74 8.70 21.22
CA SER A 12 -10.39 7.58 20.52
C SER A 12 -11.38 8.15 19.53
N LEU A 13 -11.36 7.61 18.32
CA LEU A 13 -12.27 7.95 17.24
C LEU A 13 -13.01 6.69 16.80
N ASN A 14 -14.35 6.80 16.72
CA ASN A 14 -15.19 5.76 16.15
C ASN A 14 -16.05 6.37 15.06
N ALA A 15 -15.98 5.82 13.85
CA ALA A 15 -16.75 6.27 12.72
C ALA A 15 -17.32 5.09 11.94
N LYS A 16 -18.65 5.09 11.71
CA LYS A 16 -19.31 4.05 10.92
C LYS A 16 -18.84 4.00 9.47
N SER A 17 -18.53 5.16 8.90
CA SER A 17 -18.01 5.25 7.54
C SER A 17 -17.26 6.56 7.35
N VAL A 18 -16.07 6.44 6.78
CA VAL A 18 -15.26 7.58 6.31
C VAL A 18 -15.00 7.34 4.83
N ARG A 19 -15.11 8.39 4.03
CA ARG A 19 -14.82 8.34 2.60
C ARG A 19 -13.75 9.36 2.27
N ILE A 20 -12.71 8.91 1.60
CA ILE A 20 -11.64 9.73 1.06
C ILE A 20 -11.54 9.39 -0.42
N GLU A 21 -12.06 10.27 -1.29
CA GLU A 21 -12.15 10.04 -2.73
C GLU A 21 -12.81 8.69 -3.06
N LYS A 22 -12.05 7.74 -3.61
CA LYS A 22 -12.50 6.40 -3.95
C LYS A 22 -12.31 5.38 -2.83
N LEU A 23 -11.65 5.74 -1.75
CA LEU A 23 -11.49 4.88 -0.58
C LEU A 23 -12.66 5.08 0.38
N ARG A 24 -13.27 3.99 0.78
CA ARG A 24 -14.26 3.95 1.86
C ARG A 24 -13.73 3.07 2.98
N VAL A 25 -13.73 3.61 4.19
CA VAL A 25 -13.42 2.87 5.40
C VAL A 25 -14.71 2.75 6.21
N GLN A 26 -15.08 1.53 6.57
CA GLN A 26 -16.24 1.22 7.40
C GLN A 26 -15.78 0.73 8.77
N ASP A 27 -16.62 1.00 9.78
CA ASP A 27 -16.39 0.61 11.17
C ASP A 27 -14.97 0.98 11.63
N LEU A 28 -14.56 2.22 11.30
CA LEU A 28 -13.26 2.75 11.66
C LEU A 28 -13.20 2.97 13.17
N GLU A 29 -12.28 2.29 13.80
CA GLU A 29 -11.85 2.56 15.17
C GLU A 29 -10.40 3.03 15.13
N ALA A 30 -10.07 4.12 15.82
CA ALA A 30 -8.72 4.62 15.90
C ALA A 30 -8.43 5.17 17.28
N ASP A 31 -7.56 4.52 17.98
CA ASP A 31 -6.99 5.01 19.23
C ASP A 31 -5.65 5.68 18.97
N GLY A 32 -5.28 6.64 19.81
CA GLY A 32 -4.00 7.29 19.61
C GLY A 32 -3.60 8.24 20.74
N SER A 33 -2.44 8.84 20.54
CA SER A 33 -1.83 9.76 21.49
C SER A 33 -1.18 10.93 20.77
N ILE A 34 -1.34 12.12 21.33
CA ILE A 34 -0.67 13.34 20.87
C ILE A 34 0.30 13.78 21.95
N TYR A 35 1.57 13.88 21.56
CA TYR A 35 2.66 14.39 22.39
C TYR A 35 3.01 15.80 21.91
N LYS A 36 2.91 16.80 22.77
CA LYS A 36 3.32 18.16 22.46
C LYS A 36 4.74 18.40 22.95
N TYR A 37 5.65 18.71 22.05
CA TYR A 37 7.05 19.04 22.40
C TYR A 37 7.26 20.52 22.73
N SER A 38 6.34 21.40 22.30
CA SER A 38 6.39 22.84 22.60
C SER A 38 4.99 23.45 22.48
N ASN A 39 4.86 24.74 22.82
CA ASN A 39 3.62 25.49 22.56
C ASN A 39 3.34 25.72 21.07
N ASP A 40 4.27 25.32 20.23
CA ASP A 40 4.15 25.39 18.77
C ASP A 40 3.43 24.14 18.27
N SER A 41 2.28 24.32 17.64
CA SER A 41 1.42 23.22 17.15
C SER A 41 2.13 22.33 16.10
N PHE A 42 3.20 22.83 15.48
CA PHE A 42 3.99 22.10 14.49
C PHE A 42 5.02 21.12 15.10
N ASN A 43 5.24 21.16 16.40
CA ASN A 43 6.14 20.27 17.11
C ASN A 43 5.37 19.21 17.90
N SER A 44 4.40 18.57 17.29
CA SER A 44 3.65 17.47 17.90
C SER A 44 4.06 16.14 17.29
N HIS A 45 4.11 15.12 18.13
CA HIS A 45 4.20 13.74 17.73
C HIS A 45 2.83 13.10 17.91
N ILE A 46 2.31 12.48 16.85
CA ILE A 46 0.99 11.84 16.86
C ILE A 46 1.18 10.37 16.55
N GLU A 47 0.64 9.50 17.40
CA GLU A 47 0.53 8.07 17.12
C GLU A 47 -0.94 7.69 16.97
N ILE A 48 -1.27 6.91 15.93
CA ILE A 48 -2.62 6.44 15.63
C ILE A 48 -2.59 4.95 15.36
N TYR A 49 -3.60 4.24 15.86
CA TYR A 49 -3.79 2.80 15.67
C TYR A 49 -5.16 2.56 14.99
N PRO A 50 -5.30 2.87 13.69
CA PRO A 50 -6.56 2.67 12.99
C PRO A 50 -6.76 1.20 12.59
N LYS A 51 -8.02 0.75 12.71
CA LYS A 51 -8.50 -0.54 12.21
C LYS A 51 -9.91 -0.39 11.66
N GLY A 52 -10.32 -1.26 10.77
CA GLY A 52 -11.64 -1.21 10.14
C GLY A 52 -11.67 -2.01 8.86
N TYR A 53 -12.71 -1.78 8.04
CA TYR A 53 -12.85 -2.41 6.74
C TYR A 53 -12.60 -1.38 5.65
N ILE A 54 -11.66 -1.66 4.76
CA ILE A 54 -11.34 -0.81 3.62
C ILE A 54 -11.92 -1.38 2.33
N LYS A 55 -12.46 -0.51 1.49
CA LYS A 55 -12.95 -0.84 0.15
C LYS A 55 -12.61 0.27 -0.83
N TYR A 56 -12.17 -0.11 -2.02
CA TYR A 56 -12.01 0.80 -3.13
C TYR A 56 -13.29 0.86 -3.96
N GLN A 57 -13.77 2.07 -4.27
CA GLN A 57 -14.98 2.27 -5.07
C GLN A 57 -14.61 2.35 -6.56
N LEU A 58 -14.66 1.20 -7.22
CA LEU A 58 -14.41 1.08 -8.66
C LEU A 58 -15.53 1.72 -9.47
N ASN A 59 -15.20 2.53 -10.47
CA ASN A 59 -16.12 2.94 -11.52
C ASN A 59 -16.35 1.83 -12.54
N ALA A 60 -17.20 2.07 -13.56
CA ALA A 60 -17.55 1.05 -14.56
C ALA A 60 -16.32 0.62 -15.41
N ASP A 61 -15.49 1.58 -15.81
CA ASP A 61 -14.32 1.32 -16.66
C ASP A 61 -13.24 0.55 -15.87
N GLU A 62 -12.99 0.92 -14.63
CA GLU A 62 -12.09 0.20 -13.74
C GLU A 62 -12.55 -1.24 -13.49
N LYS A 63 -13.85 -1.46 -13.30
CA LYS A 63 -14.42 -2.82 -13.19
C LYS A 63 -14.20 -3.65 -14.46
N ASN A 64 -14.36 -3.03 -15.63
CA ASN A 64 -14.12 -3.70 -16.91
C ASN A 64 -12.62 -4.01 -17.08
N SER A 65 -11.74 -3.08 -16.71
CA SER A 65 -10.29 -3.30 -16.72
C SER A 65 -9.88 -4.45 -15.81
N ILE A 66 -10.45 -4.53 -14.61
CA ILE A 66 -10.20 -5.66 -13.68
C ILE A 66 -10.69 -6.98 -14.27
N LYS A 67 -11.86 -7.02 -14.90
CA LYS A 67 -12.35 -8.23 -15.57
C LYS A 67 -11.40 -8.68 -16.69
N PHE A 68 -10.89 -7.71 -17.48
CA PHE A 68 -9.92 -8.00 -18.52
C PHE A 68 -8.60 -8.53 -17.94
N VAL A 69 -8.08 -7.93 -16.89
CA VAL A 69 -6.88 -8.41 -16.18
C VAL A 69 -7.09 -9.82 -15.64
N LYS A 70 -8.23 -10.12 -15.02
CA LYS A 70 -8.58 -11.50 -14.58
C LYS A 70 -8.56 -12.49 -15.72
N LEU A 71 -9.13 -12.11 -16.86
CA LEU A 71 -9.18 -12.97 -18.05
C LEU A 71 -7.76 -13.25 -18.57
N ILE A 72 -6.90 -12.25 -18.63
CA ILE A 72 -5.49 -12.41 -19.01
C ILE A 72 -4.79 -13.34 -18.02
N LEU A 73 -4.86 -13.05 -16.70
CA LEU A 73 -4.20 -13.85 -15.66
C LEU A 73 -4.62 -15.33 -15.66
N ASN A 74 -5.88 -15.61 -15.99
CA ASN A 74 -6.39 -16.98 -16.08
C ASN A 74 -5.91 -17.74 -17.32
N ASN A 75 -5.54 -17.01 -18.40
CA ASN A 75 -5.12 -17.60 -19.67
C ASN A 75 -3.59 -17.63 -19.87
N ILE A 76 -2.84 -16.89 -19.06
CA ILE A 76 -1.38 -16.93 -19.07
C ILE A 76 -0.91 -18.11 -18.21
N ASN A 77 0.15 -18.77 -18.67
CA ASN A 77 0.79 -19.86 -17.92
C ASN A 77 1.70 -19.35 -16.79
N LEU A 78 1.09 -18.61 -15.83
CA LEU A 78 1.78 -18.17 -14.63
C LEU A 78 1.81 -19.29 -13.57
N PRO A 79 2.87 -19.41 -12.78
CA PRO A 79 2.87 -20.25 -11.61
C PRO A 79 1.66 -19.94 -10.71
N GLU A 80 1.06 -20.99 -10.14
CA GLU A 80 -0.19 -20.89 -9.37
C GLU A 80 -0.10 -19.88 -8.20
N THR A 81 1.08 -19.76 -7.61
CA THR A 81 1.38 -18.81 -6.55
C THR A 81 1.15 -17.38 -6.98
N TYR A 82 1.64 -17.01 -8.17
CA TYR A 82 1.48 -15.64 -8.69
C TYR A 82 0.05 -15.35 -9.10
N LYS A 83 -0.67 -16.34 -9.61
CA LYS A 83 -2.12 -16.23 -9.86
C LYS A 83 -2.88 -15.94 -8.56
N LYS A 84 -2.56 -16.65 -7.48
CA LYS A 84 -3.18 -16.42 -6.16
C LYS A 84 -2.88 -15.03 -5.62
N LEU A 85 -1.63 -14.56 -5.70
CA LEU A 85 -1.24 -13.22 -5.26
C LEU A 85 -1.95 -12.14 -6.08
N SER A 86 -2.02 -12.29 -7.40
CA SER A 86 -2.72 -11.34 -8.28
C SER A 86 -4.22 -11.29 -8.00
N ASN A 87 -4.86 -12.45 -7.81
CA ASN A 87 -6.27 -12.54 -7.44
C ASN A 87 -6.54 -11.91 -6.06
N PHE A 88 -5.59 -11.99 -5.14
CA PHE A 88 -5.69 -11.34 -3.85
C PHE A 88 -5.71 -9.81 -3.97
N ILE A 89 -4.80 -9.22 -4.76
CA ILE A 89 -4.82 -7.77 -5.04
C ILE A 89 -6.18 -7.34 -5.59
N ILE A 90 -6.69 -8.09 -6.57
CA ILE A 90 -7.98 -7.82 -7.16
C ILE A 90 -9.11 -7.91 -6.12
N SER A 91 -9.05 -8.90 -5.22
CA SER A 91 -10.06 -9.06 -4.18
C SER A 91 -10.08 -7.90 -3.17
N ILE A 92 -8.92 -7.31 -2.85
CA ILE A 92 -8.82 -6.09 -2.01
C ILE A 92 -9.53 -4.90 -2.69
N LEU A 93 -9.43 -4.80 -4.01
CA LEU A 93 -10.08 -3.73 -4.77
C LEU A 93 -11.61 -3.91 -4.89
N GLU A 94 -12.10 -5.15 -4.90
CA GLU A 94 -13.52 -5.45 -5.14
C GLU A 94 -14.34 -5.64 -3.85
N GLU A 95 -13.72 -6.05 -2.75
CA GLU A 95 -14.39 -6.46 -1.53
C GLU A 95 -13.95 -5.66 -0.32
N ASP A 96 -14.81 -5.61 0.71
CA ASP A 96 -14.43 -5.04 1.99
C ASP A 96 -13.36 -5.92 2.65
N THR A 97 -12.21 -5.36 2.98
CA THR A 97 -11.09 -6.09 3.58
C THR A 97 -10.71 -5.46 4.91
N PHE A 98 -10.64 -6.29 5.96
CA PHE A 98 -10.27 -5.82 7.29
C PHE A 98 -8.79 -5.45 7.33
N PHE A 99 -8.48 -4.31 7.96
CA PHE A 99 -7.11 -3.85 8.16
C PHE A 99 -6.84 -3.48 9.61
N VAL A 100 -5.57 -3.59 9.97
CA VAL A 100 -5.01 -3.01 11.19
C VAL A 100 -3.76 -2.22 10.82
N SER A 101 -3.52 -1.11 11.49
CA SER A 101 -2.33 -0.33 11.20
C SER A 101 -1.81 0.43 12.42
N LYS A 102 -0.56 0.89 12.30
CA LYS A 102 0.06 1.84 13.21
C LYS A 102 0.76 2.90 12.41
N ILE A 103 0.32 4.14 12.61
CA ILE A 103 0.81 5.31 11.90
C ILE A 103 1.34 6.32 12.91
N LYS A 104 2.47 6.93 12.60
CA LYS A 104 3.06 8.02 13.37
C LYS A 104 3.26 9.23 12.47
N LEU A 105 2.99 10.39 13.00
CA LEU A 105 3.38 11.66 12.40
C LEU A 105 4.28 12.39 13.40
N ASP A 106 5.52 12.61 13.02
CA ASP A 106 6.49 13.38 13.80
C ASP A 106 6.97 14.54 12.95
N ARG A 107 6.46 15.73 13.26
CA ARG A 107 6.66 16.95 12.47
C ARG A 107 6.23 16.73 11.00
N GLU A 108 7.21 16.60 10.12
CA GLU A 108 7.02 16.44 8.67
C GLU A 108 7.15 14.98 8.20
N LEU A 109 7.48 14.05 9.11
CA LEU A 109 7.70 12.66 8.78
C LEU A 109 6.48 11.80 9.16
N LEU A 110 5.76 11.33 8.17
CA LEU A 110 4.75 10.30 8.32
C LEU A 110 5.45 8.93 8.26
N THR A 111 5.24 8.11 9.28
CA THR A 111 5.76 6.74 9.35
C THR A 111 4.59 5.77 9.46
N ILE A 112 4.48 4.85 8.53
CA ILE A 112 3.59 3.71 8.61
C ILE A 112 4.44 2.56 9.16
N ASN A 113 4.27 2.26 10.45
CA ASN A 113 5.00 1.15 11.08
C ASN A 113 4.54 -0.18 10.50
N TYR A 114 3.23 -0.32 10.32
CA TYR A 114 2.59 -1.39 9.61
C TYR A 114 1.18 -0.96 9.16
N PHE A 115 0.75 -1.52 8.05
CA PHE A 115 -0.63 -1.54 7.57
C PHE A 115 -0.85 -2.92 6.99
N ASP A 116 -1.63 -3.72 7.69
CA ASP A 116 -1.77 -5.15 7.42
C ASP A 116 -3.20 -5.48 7.00
N LEU A 117 -3.32 -6.20 5.90
CA LEU A 117 -4.56 -6.83 5.45
C LEU A 117 -4.32 -8.35 5.40
N THR A 118 -5.28 -9.10 5.89
CA THR A 118 -5.21 -10.58 5.84
C THR A 118 -6.51 -11.14 5.29
N LYS A 119 -6.41 -12.03 4.32
CA LYS A 119 -7.55 -12.74 3.73
C LYS A 119 -7.10 -14.08 3.16
N ASN A 120 -7.79 -15.16 3.58
CA ASN A 120 -7.56 -16.51 3.02
C ASN A 120 -6.08 -16.93 2.96
N GLU A 121 -5.34 -16.81 4.05
CA GLU A 121 -3.89 -17.14 4.18
C GLU A 121 -2.94 -16.23 3.40
N LEU A 122 -3.46 -15.23 2.69
CA LEU A 122 -2.66 -14.20 2.03
C LEU A 122 -2.59 -12.97 2.91
N ASN A 123 -1.39 -12.39 2.98
CA ASN A 123 -1.12 -11.20 3.75
C ASN A 123 -0.60 -10.10 2.82
N PHE A 124 -1.17 -8.92 2.99
CA PHE A 124 -0.63 -7.68 2.46
C PHE A 124 -0.07 -6.88 3.63
N ASN A 125 1.20 -6.56 3.56
CA ASN A 125 1.88 -5.76 4.56
C ASN A 125 2.47 -4.52 3.88
N LEU A 126 2.16 -3.34 4.41
CA LEU A 126 2.74 -2.09 3.96
C LEU A 126 3.42 -1.41 5.15
N LYS A 127 4.65 -0.95 4.96
CA LYS A 127 5.40 -0.13 5.91
C LYS A 127 6.25 0.89 5.16
N GLY A 128 6.62 1.96 5.84
CA GLY A 128 7.52 2.93 5.25
C GLY A 128 7.35 4.33 5.79
N THR A 129 7.93 5.27 5.09
CA THR A 129 7.94 6.68 5.47
C THR A 129 7.56 7.57 4.29
N TYR A 130 6.96 8.71 4.61
CA TYR A 130 6.71 9.80 3.70
C TYR A 130 7.09 11.12 4.35
N ASN A 131 7.99 11.86 3.74
CA ASN A 131 8.36 13.19 4.19
C ASN A 131 7.48 14.23 3.51
N LEU A 132 6.60 14.88 4.30
CA LEU A 132 5.62 15.86 3.82
C LEU A 132 6.25 17.11 3.19
N LYS A 133 7.49 17.46 3.57
CA LYS A 133 8.19 18.64 3.07
C LYS A 133 8.95 18.38 1.78
N SER A 134 9.70 17.28 1.74
CA SER A 134 10.49 16.92 0.55
C SER A 134 9.68 16.12 -0.48
N ASN A 135 8.48 15.65 -0.12
CA ASN A 135 7.66 14.75 -0.92
C ASN A 135 8.36 13.40 -1.26
N ASN A 136 9.31 12.99 -0.43
CA ASN A 136 10.03 11.74 -0.65
C ASN A 136 9.34 10.58 0.06
N LEU A 137 9.31 9.44 -0.63
CA LEU A 137 8.77 8.16 -0.19
C LEU A 137 9.89 7.17 0.10
N ASP A 138 9.68 6.29 1.07
CA ASP A 138 10.38 5.01 1.22
C ASP A 138 9.35 4.02 1.75
N ILE A 139 8.65 3.33 0.85
CA ILE A 139 7.53 2.44 1.15
C ILE A 139 7.87 1.05 0.66
N ILE A 140 7.61 0.06 1.50
CA ILE A 140 7.71 -1.36 1.15
C ILE A 140 6.30 -1.96 1.28
N VAL A 141 5.83 -2.55 0.20
CA VAL A 141 4.62 -3.37 0.15
C VAL A 141 5.03 -4.81 -0.06
N LYS A 142 4.59 -5.70 0.81
CA LYS A 142 4.84 -7.12 0.70
C LYS A 142 3.53 -7.90 0.63
N LEU A 143 3.39 -8.68 -0.42
CA LEU A 143 2.33 -9.66 -0.61
C LEU A 143 2.93 -11.03 -0.36
N ASN A 144 2.43 -11.76 0.62
CA ASN A 144 2.96 -13.06 0.94
C ASN A 144 1.88 -14.09 1.28
N ASN A 145 2.22 -15.33 1.03
CA ASN A 145 1.64 -16.49 1.68
C ASN A 145 2.74 -17.16 2.52
N LYS A 146 2.50 -18.36 3.03
CA LYS A 146 3.47 -19.07 3.90
C LYS A 146 4.83 -19.31 3.24
N GLU A 147 4.88 -19.45 1.92
CA GLU A 147 6.06 -19.93 1.18
C GLU A 147 6.65 -18.87 0.24
N ASN A 148 5.81 -18.03 -0.34
CA ASN A 148 6.20 -17.13 -1.42
C ASN A 148 5.79 -15.69 -1.11
N PHE A 149 6.56 -14.75 -1.66
CA PHE A 149 6.23 -13.33 -1.59
C PHE A 149 6.56 -12.59 -2.88
N ILE A 150 5.84 -11.49 -3.08
CA ILE A 150 6.20 -10.40 -3.98
C ILE A 150 6.40 -9.16 -3.11
N GLU A 151 7.53 -8.50 -3.25
CA GLU A 151 7.85 -7.25 -2.58
C GLU A 151 7.92 -6.12 -3.59
N LEU A 152 7.22 -5.03 -3.29
CA LEU A 152 7.24 -3.79 -4.02
C LEU A 152 7.90 -2.73 -3.14
N LYS A 153 9.03 -2.21 -3.58
CA LYS A 153 9.70 -1.08 -2.93
C LYS A 153 9.50 0.18 -3.76
N ILE A 154 8.98 1.24 -3.13
CA ILE A 154 8.69 2.52 -3.76
C ILE A 154 9.50 3.59 -3.03
N THR A 155 10.41 4.24 -3.75
CA THR A 155 11.31 5.26 -3.20
C THR A 155 11.29 6.53 -4.02
N GLU A 156 12.01 7.54 -3.61
CA GLU A 156 12.19 8.83 -4.25
C GLU A 156 10.96 9.75 -4.13
N ASN A 157 10.88 10.73 -4.99
CA ASN A 157 9.83 11.75 -4.93
C ASN A 157 8.49 11.21 -5.43
N ILE A 158 7.39 11.55 -4.73
CA ILE A 158 6.03 11.08 -5.07
C ILE A 158 5.59 11.44 -6.49
N ASN A 159 6.14 12.49 -7.08
CA ASN A 159 5.80 12.91 -8.44
C ASN A 159 6.45 12.04 -9.53
N ASN A 160 7.55 11.35 -9.18
CA ASN A 160 8.21 10.37 -10.04
C ASN A 160 8.92 9.31 -9.19
N PRO A 161 8.16 8.43 -8.51
CA PRO A 161 8.74 7.44 -7.65
C PRO A 161 9.49 6.36 -8.45
N TYR A 162 10.58 5.88 -7.84
CA TYR A 162 11.30 4.72 -8.31
C TYR A 162 10.71 3.47 -7.69
N VAL A 163 10.39 2.50 -8.53
CA VAL A 163 9.71 1.26 -8.15
C VAL A 163 10.59 0.06 -8.43
N GLN A 164 10.74 -0.82 -7.44
CA GLN A 164 11.35 -2.14 -7.58
C GLN A 164 10.32 -3.20 -7.23
N ILE A 165 10.24 -4.26 -8.04
CA ILE A 165 9.37 -5.42 -7.80
C ILE A 165 10.24 -6.66 -7.75
N LEU A 166 10.16 -7.40 -6.66
CA LEU A 166 10.98 -8.59 -6.42
C LEU A 166 10.11 -9.75 -5.96
N SER A 167 10.43 -10.97 -6.39
CA SER A 167 9.91 -12.21 -5.82
C SER A 167 11.00 -12.96 -5.03
N ASN A 168 10.61 -13.85 -4.13
CA ASN A 168 11.55 -14.62 -3.32
C ASN A 168 12.41 -15.61 -4.15
N ASP A 169 11.94 -16.05 -5.30
CA ASP A 169 12.63 -16.92 -6.23
C ASP A 169 13.41 -16.17 -7.33
N ASN A 170 13.42 -14.83 -7.27
CA ASN A 170 14.01 -13.93 -8.27
C ASN A 170 13.45 -14.08 -9.69
N SER A 171 12.35 -14.81 -9.89
CA SER A 171 11.68 -14.91 -11.19
C SER A 171 11.05 -13.57 -11.62
N ILE A 172 10.76 -12.71 -10.65
CA ILE A 172 10.32 -11.33 -10.86
C ILE A 172 11.37 -10.39 -10.28
N ASN A 173 11.97 -9.57 -11.14
CA ASN A 173 12.94 -8.54 -10.76
C ASN A 173 12.84 -7.38 -11.75
N TYR A 174 11.99 -6.40 -11.44
CA TYR A 174 11.78 -5.21 -12.25
C TYR A 174 12.09 -3.96 -11.47
N ASN A 175 12.64 -2.96 -12.15
CA ASN A 175 12.88 -1.63 -11.61
C ASN A 175 12.66 -0.55 -12.66
N PHE A 176 11.96 0.51 -12.30
CA PHE A 176 11.62 1.60 -13.21
C PHE A 176 11.19 2.86 -12.44
N PHE A 177 11.26 4.02 -13.08
CA PHE A 177 10.52 5.18 -12.63
C PHE A 177 9.09 5.16 -13.18
N ILE A 178 8.12 5.62 -12.37
CA ILE A 178 6.70 5.60 -12.76
C ILE A 178 6.46 6.36 -14.06
N ASN A 179 7.13 7.49 -14.27
CA ASN A 179 6.99 8.27 -15.50
C ASN A 179 7.56 7.58 -16.75
N ASP A 180 8.35 6.53 -16.60
CA ASP A 180 8.86 5.74 -17.70
C ASP A 180 7.92 4.56 -18.08
N ILE A 181 6.89 4.32 -17.26
CA ILE A 181 5.89 3.25 -17.53
C ILE A 181 5.23 3.43 -18.89
N GLU A 182 4.86 4.66 -19.26
CA GLU A 182 4.26 4.91 -20.59
C GLU A 182 5.17 4.44 -21.73
N LYS A 183 6.48 4.68 -21.63
CA LYS A 183 7.47 4.22 -22.60
C LYS A 183 7.57 2.68 -22.65
N ILE A 184 7.41 2.04 -21.50
CA ILE A 184 7.40 0.57 -21.39
C ILE A 184 6.13 0.02 -22.06
N PHE A 185 4.99 0.70 -21.88
CA PHE A 185 3.70 0.33 -22.50
C PHE A 185 3.55 0.78 -23.96
N GLU A 186 4.24 1.85 -24.40
CA GLU A 186 4.31 2.25 -25.83
C GLU A 186 4.99 1.19 -26.68
N GLY A 187 5.87 0.35 -26.10
CA GLY A 187 6.39 -0.86 -26.74
C GLY A 187 5.38 -2.00 -26.91
N GLY A 188 4.17 -1.81 -26.40
CA GLY A 188 3.03 -2.71 -26.50
C GLY A 188 3.07 -3.86 -25.48
N ILE A 189 1.89 -4.28 -25.06
CA ILE A 189 1.65 -5.50 -24.28
C ILE A 189 2.37 -6.71 -24.92
N ASP A 190 2.53 -6.71 -26.23
CA ASP A 190 3.25 -7.73 -26.99
C ASP A 190 4.73 -7.87 -26.62
N ASN A 191 5.42 -6.77 -26.27
CA ASN A 191 6.82 -6.85 -25.82
C ASN A 191 6.94 -7.33 -24.37
N ILE A 192 5.99 -6.99 -23.51
CA ILE A 192 5.94 -7.54 -22.15
C ILE A 192 5.65 -9.04 -22.20
N LEU A 193 4.69 -9.46 -23.03
CA LEU A 193 4.36 -10.87 -23.23
C LEU A 193 5.52 -11.64 -23.88
N LYS A 194 6.20 -11.06 -24.88
CA LYS A 194 7.39 -11.68 -25.48
C LYS A 194 8.54 -11.84 -24.50
N ASN A 195 8.78 -10.85 -23.63
CA ASN A 195 9.83 -10.94 -22.61
C ASN A 195 9.48 -11.93 -21.48
N LEU A 196 8.19 -12.10 -21.19
CA LEU A 196 7.71 -13.12 -20.24
C LEU A 196 7.77 -14.54 -20.84
N MET A 197 7.60 -14.67 -22.17
CA MET A 197 7.63 -15.96 -22.88
C MET A 197 9.03 -16.37 -23.39
N ALA A 198 9.99 -15.43 -23.42
CA ALA A 198 11.36 -15.70 -23.89
C ALA A 198 12.30 -16.22 -22.78
N ASN A 199 11.83 -16.35 -21.55
CA ASN A 199 12.57 -16.91 -20.42
C ASN A 199 12.11 -18.34 -20.03
N GLU A 200 11.54 -19.08 -20.98
CA GLU A 200 11.37 -20.54 -20.90
C GLU A 200 12.53 -21.30 -21.51
#